data_ceb56204db670eab171e016ca83826c7
#
_entry.id   ceb56204db670eab171e016ca83826c7
#
_cell.length_a   1.000
_cell.length_b   1.000
_cell.length_c   1.000
_cell.angle_alpha   90.00
_cell.angle_beta   90.00
_cell.angle_gamma   90.00
#
_symmetry.space_group_name_H-M   'P 1'
#
loop_
_entity.id
_entity.type
_entity.pdbx_description
1 polymer ?
#
loop_
_entity_poly.entity_id
_entity_poly.type
_entity_poly.pdbx_seq_one_letter_code
_entity_poly.pdbx_strand_id
1 'polypeptide(L)' 'MPTDYKRVLNVIAEAEQLGLDEDATVNAIMEAARS' A
#
# COMPACT_ATOMS: atom_id res chain seq x y z
N MET A 1 -3.72 -3.15 15.10
CA MET A 1 -5.14 -2.96 14.74
C MET A 1 -5.45 -3.63 13.44
N PRO A 2 -6.55 -4.37 13.37
CA PRO A 2 -6.92 -5.06 12.12
C PRO A 2 -7.15 -4.11 10.95
N THR A 3 -7.56 -2.88 11.25
CA THR A 3 -7.82 -1.91 10.20
C THR A 3 -6.53 -1.53 9.46
N ASP A 4 -5.44 -1.38 10.21
CA ASP A 4 -4.16 -1.02 9.60
C ASP A 4 -3.67 -2.13 8.68
N TYR A 5 -3.86 -3.36 9.11
CA TYR A 5 -3.44 -4.50 8.31
C TYR A 5 -4.20 -4.53 6.98
N LYS A 6 -5.50 -4.34 7.03
CA LYS A 6 -6.32 -4.34 5.82
C LYS A 6 -5.94 -3.18 4.91
N ARG A 7 -5.60 -2.04 5.49
CA ARG A 7 -5.21 -0.88 4.71
C ARG A 7 -3.96 -1.17 3.89
N VAL A 8 -2.97 -1.80 4.52
CA VAL A 8 -1.74 -2.15 3.82
C VAL A 8 -2.02 -3.13 2.69
N LEU A 9 -2.86 -4.13 2.94
CA LEU A 9 -3.21 -5.10 1.92
C LEU A 9 -3.88 -4.43 0.73
N ASN A 10 -4.77 -3.48 1.00
CA ASN A 10 -5.46 -2.74 -0.06
C ASN A 10 -4.47 -1.95 -0.91
N VAL A 11 -3.51 -1.30 -0.26
CA VAL A 11 -2.51 -0.52 -0.97
C VAL A 11 -1.68 -1.43 -1.89
N ILE A 12 -1.28 -2.58 -1.38
CA ILE A 12 -0.49 -3.51 -2.18
C ILE A 12 -1.29 -4.01 -3.38
N ALA A 13 -2.55 -4.37 -3.16
CA ALA A 13 -3.40 -4.85 -4.25
C ALA A 13 -3.58 -3.77 -5.30
N GLU A 14 -3.79 -2.54 -4.86
CA GLU A 14 -3.97 -1.42 -5.78
C GLU A 14 -2.70 -1.17 -6.58
N ALA A 15 -1.55 -1.24 -5.91
CA ALA A 15 -0.28 -1.02 -6.58
C ALA A 15 -0.05 -2.07 -7.67
N GLU A 16 -0.44 -3.30 -7.41
CA GLU A 16 -0.29 -4.36 -8.38
C GLU A 16 -1.19 -4.14 -9.59
N GLN A 17 -2.41 -3.69 -9.34
CA GLN A 17 -3.34 -3.42 -10.43
C GLN A 17 -2.85 -2.28 -11.32
N LEU A 18 -2.22 -1.29 -10.71
CA LEU A 18 -1.69 -0.15 -11.44
C LEU A 18 -0.35 -0.45 -12.09
N GLY A 19 0.25 -1.58 -11.76
CA GLY A 19 1.54 -1.95 -12.31
C GLY A 19 2.68 -1.12 -11.74
N LEU A 20 2.57 -0.74 -10.49
CA LEU A 20 3.60 0.08 -9.85
C LEU A 20 4.85 -0.74 -9.56
N ASP A 21 5.99 -0.05 -9.60
CA ASP A 21 7.26 -0.67 -9.25
C ASP A 21 7.34 -0.93 -7.76
N GLU A 22 8.37 -1.70 -7.38
CA GLU A 22 8.59 -1.99 -5.98
C GLU A 22 8.75 -0.70 -5.18
N ASP A 23 9.53 0.24 -5.70
CA ASP A 23 9.74 1.51 -5.02
C ASP A 23 8.44 2.28 -4.86
N ALA A 24 7.65 2.33 -5.94
CA ALA A 24 6.37 3.04 -5.87
C ALA A 24 5.42 2.36 -4.90
N THR A 25 5.45 1.03 -4.85
CA THR A 25 4.61 0.29 -3.94
C THR A 25 5.00 0.58 -2.49
N VAL A 26 6.30 0.59 -2.21
CA VAL A 26 6.78 0.90 -0.86
C VAL A 26 6.37 2.31 -0.47
N ASN A 27 6.50 3.26 -1.39
CA ASN A 27 6.09 4.63 -1.12
C ASN A 27 4.61 4.72 -0.79
N ALA A 28 3.78 3.98 -1.53
CA ALA A 28 2.35 3.98 -1.28
C ALA A 28 2.02 3.43 0.10
N ILE A 29 2.74 2.38 0.51
CA ILE A 29 2.54 1.79 1.83
C ILE A 29 2.92 2.79 2.91
N MET A 30 4.03 3.48 2.71
CA MET A 30 4.47 4.48 3.68
C MET A 30 3.49 5.63 3.79
N GLU A 31 2.94 6.05 2.66
CA GLU A 31 1.94 7.11 2.67
C GLU A 31 0.71 6.69 3.46
N ALA A 32 0.26 5.45 3.26
CA ALA A 32 -0.89 4.95 3.98
C ALA A 32 -0.62 4.88 5.48
N ALA A 33 0.61 4.53 5.85
CA ALA A 33 0.97 4.42 7.25
C ALA A 33 1.07 5.80 7.92
N ARG A 34 1.41 6.82 7.12
CA ARG A 34 1.53 8.18 7.65
C ARG A 34 0.20 8.82 7.93
N SER A 35 -0.78 8.54 7.11
CA SER A 35 -2.09 9.19 7.27
C SER A 35 -2.95 8.58 8.41
#